data_420eef8d6058dd79a5ecb9cdc80c09f7
#
_entry.id   420eef8d6058dd79a5ecb9cdc80c09f7
#
_cell.length_a   1.000
_cell.length_b   1.000
_cell.length_c   1.000
_cell.angle_alpha   90.00
_cell.angle_beta   90.00
_cell.angle_gamma   90.00
#
_symmetry.space_group_name_H-M   'P 1'
#
loop_
_entity.id
_entity.type
_entity.pdbx_description
1 polymer ?
#
loop_
_entity_poly.entity_id
_entity_poly.type
_entity_poly.pdbx_seq_one_letter_code
_entity_poly.pdbx_strand_id
1 'polypeptide(L)'
;MQTTQELANHALAAAKVEHVALQMDVLQEIRRHLAPFSVEGHPINGETVISDATTVDSLTIMDMVMELEDRFDVTIPMNLVAEVRTVNQLADTILALSVKH
;
A
#
# COMPACT_ATOMS: atom_id res chain seq x y z
N MET A 1 -26.81 -20.88 20.67
CA MET A 1 -25.78 -21.68 19.99
C MET A 1 -25.59 -21.17 18.57
N GLN A 2 -24.34 -20.94 18.20
CA GLN A 2 -24.05 -20.45 16.84
C GLN A 2 -24.02 -21.60 15.85
N THR A 3 -24.49 -21.31 14.64
CA THR A 3 -24.43 -22.28 13.55
C THR A 3 -23.10 -22.17 12.84
N THR A 4 -22.77 -23.15 12.01
CA THR A 4 -21.57 -23.10 11.17
C THR A 4 -21.59 -21.86 10.25
N GLN A 5 -22.77 -21.50 9.75
CA GLN A 5 -22.94 -20.34 8.88
C GLN A 5 -22.60 -19.04 9.64
N GLU A 6 -23.04 -18.91 10.87
CA GLU A 6 -22.75 -17.73 11.68
C GLU A 6 -21.27 -17.60 11.97
N LEU A 7 -20.60 -18.71 12.25
CA LEU A 7 -19.16 -18.69 12.49
C LEU A 7 -18.38 -18.29 11.23
N ALA A 8 -18.79 -18.81 10.08
CA ALA A 8 -18.15 -18.47 8.81
C ALA A 8 -18.33 -16.97 8.49
N ASN A 9 -19.54 -16.45 8.71
CA ASN A 9 -19.80 -15.03 8.46
C ASN A 9 -19.00 -14.13 9.41
N HIS A 10 -18.84 -14.54 10.65
CA HIS A 10 -18.07 -13.78 11.61
C HIS A 10 -16.58 -13.75 11.23
N ALA A 11 -16.05 -14.88 10.80
CA ALA A 11 -14.65 -14.96 10.37
C ALA A 11 -14.41 -14.10 9.12
N LEU A 12 -15.36 -14.09 8.17
CA LEU A 12 -15.26 -13.24 6.99
C LEU A 12 -15.27 -11.77 7.34
N ALA A 13 -16.12 -11.35 8.27
CA ALA A 13 -16.20 -9.96 8.70
C ALA A 13 -14.87 -9.53 9.34
N ALA A 14 -14.29 -10.38 10.19
CA ALA A 14 -13.02 -10.10 10.82
C ALA A 14 -11.89 -9.99 9.80
N ALA A 15 -11.88 -10.89 8.79
CA ALA A 15 -10.87 -10.85 7.74
C ALA A 15 -10.96 -9.58 6.90
N LYS A 16 -12.18 -9.11 6.61
CA LYS A 16 -12.39 -7.87 5.87
C LYS A 16 -11.90 -6.65 6.66
N VAL A 17 -12.15 -6.62 7.97
CA VAL A 17 -11.68 -5.54 8.82
C VAL A 17 -10.17 -5.50 8.85
N GLU A 18 -9.52 -6.64 8.97
CA GLU A 18 -8.06 -6.73 8.96
C GLU A 18 -7.49 -6.26 7.62
N HIS A 19 -8.13 -6.63 6.52
CA HIS A 19 -7.70 -6.20 5.19
C HIS A 19 -7.80 -4.68 5.03
N VAL A 20 -8.91 -4.09 5.47
CA VAL A 20 -9.11 -2.65 5.40
C VAL A 20 -8.08 -1.93 6.27
N ALA A 21 -7.84 -2.42 7.47
CA ALA A 21 -6.85 -1.82 8.36
C ALA A 21 -5.45 -1.87 7.75
N LEU A 22 -5.09 -2.99 7.13
CA LEU A 22 -3.79 -3.11 6.45
C LEU A 22 -3.71 -2.17 5.26
N GLN A 23 -4.76 -2.07 4.48
CA GLN A 23 -4.82 -1.15 3.34
C GLN A 23 -4.59 0.29 3.77
N MET A 24 -5.25 0.71 4.84
CA MET A 24 -5.09 2.07 5.37
C MET A 24 -3.68 2.31 5.87
N ASP A 25 -3.09 1.32 6.53
CA ASP A 25 -1.74 1.43 7.04
C ASP A 25 -0.72 1.56 5.90
N VAL A 26 -0.88 0.76 4.86
CA VAL A 26 -0.02 0.83 3.67
C VAL A 26 -0.14 2.20 3.00
N LEU A 27 -1.35 2.68 2.78
CA LEU A 27 -1.57 3.98 2.16
C LEU A 27 -0.96 5.10 2.99
N GLN A 28 -1.12 5.05 4.30
CA GLN A 28 -0.57 6.05 5.20
C GLN A 28 0.96 6.08 5.14
N GLU A 29 1.59 4.90 5.12
CA GLU A 29 3.05 4.82 5.03
C GLU A 29 3.56 5.38 3.71
N ILE A 30 2.90 5.04 2.60
CA ILE A 30 3.29 5.59 1.29
C ILE A 30 3.17 7.11 1.30
N ARG A 31 2.07 7.63 1.80
CA ARG A 31 1.84 9.08 1.87
C ARG A 31 2.87 9.76 2.76
N ARG A 32 3.21 9.13 3.87
CA ARG A 32 4.22 9.68 4.79
C ARG A 32 5.57 9.80 4.11
N HIS A 33 5.95 8.80 3.33
CA HIS A 33 7.23 8.84 2.61
C HIS A 33 7.25 9.86 1.48
N LEU A 34 6.12 10.06 0.81
CA LEU A 34 6.04 10.96 -0.33
C LEU A 34 5.78 12.42 0.06
N ALA A 35 5.24 12.67 1.25
CA ALA A 35 4.85 14.01 1.66
C ALA A 35 6.00 15.04 1.55
N PRO A 36 7.24 14.73 1.95
CA PRO A 36 8.33 15.71 1.83
C PRO A 36 8.66 16.10 0.40
N PHE A 37 8.23 15.31 -0.58
CA PHE A 37 8.54 15.53 -1.99
C PHE A 37 7.33 16.02 -2.79
N SER A 38 6.20 16.29 -2.11
CA SER A 38 4.99 16.71 -2.81
C SER A 38 5.18 18.07 -3.48
N VAL A 39 4.58 18.20 -4.66
CA VAL A 39 4.57 19.46 -5.40
C VAL A 39 3.41 20.32 -4.87
N GLU A 40 3.66 21.60 -4.66
CA GLU A 40 2.65 22.50 -4.15
C GLU A 40 1.40 22.48 -5.04
N GLY A 41 0.24 22.40 -4.41
CA GLY A 41 -1.03 22.34 -5.13
C GLY A 41 -1.42 20.92 -5.55
N HIS A 42 -0.61 19.93 -5.25
CA HIS A 42 -0.88 18.54 -5.59
C HIS A 42 -0.87 17.67 -4.34
N PRO A 43 -1.98 17.62 -3.58
CA PRO A 43 -2.05 16.80 -2.39
C PRO A 43 -1.91 15.31 -2.77
N ILE A 44 -1.24 14.56 -1.90
CA ILE A 44 -1.02 13.14 -2.16
C ILE A 44 -2.19 12.34 -1.61
N ASN A 45 -2.85 11.60 -2.49
CA ASN A 45 -3.92 10.68 -2.13
C ASN A 45 -3.75 9.39 -2.94
N GLY A 46 -4.73 8.48 -2.85
CA GLY A 46 -4.63 7.20 -3.53
C GLY A 46 -4.54 7.28 -5.04
N GLU A 47 -5.16 8.28 -5.64
CA GLU A 47 -5.19 8.44 -7.10
C GLU A 47 -4.00 9.24 -7.64
N THR A 48 -3.15 9.73 -6.76
CA THR A 48 -2.00 10.54 -7.15
C THR A 48 -1.06 9.75 -8.04
N VAL A 49 -0.72 10.33 -9.20
CA VAL A 49 0.34 9.81 -10.06
C VAL A 49 1.65 10.29 -9.48
N ILE A 50 2.45 9.36 -8.98
CA ILE A 50 3.63 9.70 -8.17
C ILE A 50 4.61 10.60 -8.93
N SER A 51 4.86 10.31 -10.21
CA SER A 51 5.80 11.09 -11.01
C SER A 51 5.34 12.52 -11.29
N ASP A 52 4.01 12.76 -11.27
CA ASP A 52 3.47 14.07 -11.59
C ASP A 52 3.32 14.96 -10.36
N ALA A 53 3.03 14.35 -9.22
CA ALA A 53 2.68 15.08 -8.01
C ALA A 53 3.84 15.18 -7.01
N THR A 54 5.00 14.63 -7.33
CA THR A 54 6.16 14.64 -6.44
C THR A 54 7.42 14.97 -7.21
N THR A 55 8.45 15.43 -6.47
CA THR A 55 9.79 15.65 -7.03
C THR A 55 10.71 14.47 -6.75
N VAL A 56 10.14 13.35 -6.33
CA VAL A 56 10.91 12.17 -5.95
C VAL A 56 11.63 11.57 -7.17
N ASP A 57 12.88 11.22 -7.00
CA ASP A 57 13.66 10.56 -8.05
C ASP A 57 13.67 9.04 -7.85
N SER A 58 14.31 8.34 -8.78
CA SER A 58 14.34 6.87 -8.75
C SER A 58 15.01 6.32 -7.50
N LEU A 59 16.06 6.99 -7.04
CA LEU A 59 16.78 6.54 -5.84
C LEU A 59 15.89 6.65 -4.59
N THR A 60 15.17 7.76 -4.47
CA THR A 60 14.26 7.97 -3.36
C THR A 60 13.11 6.97 -3.39
N ILE A 61 12.60 6.67 -4.59
CA ILE A 61 11.55 5.66 -4.76
C ILE A 61 12.08 4.29 -4.30
N MET A 62 13.30 3.94 -4.66
CA MET A 62 13.90 2.68 -4.24
C MET A 62 14.07 2.60 -2.72
N ASP A 63 14.50 3.70 -2.11
CA ASP A 63 14.61 3.76 -0.65
C ASP A 63 13.25 3.57 0.02
N MET A 64 12.21 4.21 -0.52
CA MET A 64 10.85 4.04 -0.03
C MET A 64 10.39 2.60 -0.16
N VAL A 65 10.62 1.99 -1.32
CA VAL A 65 10.24 0.60 -1.56
C VAL A 65 10.92 -0.32 -0.55
N MET A 66 12.21 -0.11 -0.28
CA MET A 66 12.94 -0.94 0.69
C MET A 66 12.35 -0.81 2.10
N GLU A 67 11.98 0.40 2.50
CA GLU A 67 11.36 0.60 3.81
C GLU A 67 9.98 -0.06 3.89
N LEU A 68 9.21 0.01 2.81
CA LEU A 68 7.91 -0.64 2.75
C LEU A 68 8.05 -2.17 2.80
N GLU A 69 9.07 -2.70 2.14
CA GLU A 69 9.36 -4.14 2.20
C GLU A 69 9.63 -4.59 3.63
N ASP A 70 10.43 -3.81 4.35
CA ASP A 70 10.76 -4.12 5.74
C ASP A 70 9.53 -4.01 6.65
N ARG A 71 8.76 -2.95 6.47
CA ARG A 71 7.62 -2.70 7.35
C ARG A 71 6.53 -3.74 7.19
N PHE A 72 6.25 -4.14 5.96
CA PHE A 72 5.15 -5.06 5.67
C PHE A 72 5.60 -6.49 5.40
N ASP A 73 6.89 -6.73 5.55
CA ASP A 73 7.51 -8.06 5.38
C ASP A 73 7.15 -8.67 4.03
N VAL A 74 7.39 -7.90 2.98
CA VAL A 74 7.14 -8.33 1.60
C VAL A 74 8.39 -8.06 0.76
N THR A 75 8.48 -8.78 -0.36
CA THR A 75 9.51 -8.51 -1.38
C THR A 75 8.81 -8.05 -2.64
N ILE A 76 9.13 -6.84 -3.11
CA ILE A 76 8.49 -6.26 -4.28
C ILE A 76 9.45 -6.39 -5.45
N PRO A 77 9.14 -7.24 -6.45
CA PRO A 77 10.01 -7.38 -7.63
C PRO A 77 10.14 -6.06 -8.38
N MET A 78 11.32 -5.83 -8.92
CA MET A 78 11.63 -4.58 -9.64
C MET A 78 10.69 -4.34 -10.82
N ASN A 79 10.29 -5.40 -11.52
CA ASN A 79 9.35 -5.24 -12.63
C ASN A 79 8.00 -4.72 -12.18
N LEU A 80 7.55 -5.07 -10.98
CA LEU A 80 6.32 -4.54 -10.43
C LEU A 80 6.47 -3.07 -10.03
N VAL A 81 7.62 -2.71 -9.47
CA VAL A 81 7.90 -1.31 -9.13
C VAL A 81 7.84 -0.44 -10.39
N ALA A 82 8.40 -0.94 -11.48
CA ALA A 82 8.44 -0.20 -12.73
C ALA A 82 7.05 0.03 -13.34
N GLU A 83 6.09 -0.84 -13.02
CA GLU A 83 4.72 -0.72 -13.54
C GLU A 83 3.83 0.20 -12.70
N VAL A 84 4.26 0.52 -11.49
CA VAL A 84 3.45 1.33 -10.58
C VAL A 84 3.47 2.80 -11.02
N ARG A 85 2.30 3.40 -11.09
CA ARG A 85 2.14 4.82 -11.43
C ARG A 85 1.49 5.62 -10.31
N THR A 86 0.49 5.06 -9.67
CA THR A 86 -0.28 5.74 -8.64
C THR A 86 0.01 5.17 -7.26
N VAL A 87 -0.34 5.94 -6.23
CA VAL A 87 -0.23 5.50 -4.85
C VAL A 87 -1.08 4.24 -4.62
N ASN A 88 -2.31 4.21 -5.18
CA ASN A 88 -3.17 3.04 -5.07
C ASN A 88 -2.55 1.79 -5.69
N GLN A 89 -1.92 1.93 -6.84
CA GLN A 89 -1.26 0.79 -7.49
C GLN A 89 -0.14 0.23 -6.64
N LEU A 90 0.65 1.11 -6.02
CA LEU A 90 1.71 0.66 -5.12
C LEU A 90 1.12 -0.03 -3.89
N ALA A 91 0.07 0.55 -3.31
CA ALA A 91 -0.60 -0.05 -2.16
C ALA A 91 -1.19 -1.41 -2.51
N ASP A 92 -1.84 -1.53 -3.66
CA ASP A 92 -2.43 -2.79 -4.11
C ASP A 92 -1.35 -3.86 -4.31
N THR A 93 -0.21 -3.47 -4.84
CA THR A 93 0.91 -4.40 -5.02
C THR A 93 1.40 -4.92 -3.67
N ILE A 94 1.56 -4.04 -2.70
CA ILE A 94 2.00 -4.43 -1.36
C ILE A 94 0.97 -5.34 -0.71
N LEU A 95 -0.32 -5.00 -0.82
CA LEU A 95 -1.39 -5.81 -0.24
C LEU A 95 -1.44 -7.20 -0.85
N ALA A 96 -1.30 -7.30 -2.17
CA ALA A 96 -1.30 -8.59 -2.84
C ALA A 96 -0.14 -9.47 -2.37
N LEU A 97 1.01 -8.87 -2.14
CA LEU A 97 2.19 -9.60 -1.68
C LEU A 97 2.12 -9.93 -0.19
N SER A 98 1.38 -9.14 0.59
CA SER A 98 1.22 -9.35 2.02
C SER A 98 0.25 -10.49 2.34
N VAL A 99 -0.66 -10.81 1.43
CA VAL A 99 -1.64 -11.89 1.63
C VAL A 99 -0.98 -13.21 1.27
N LYS A 100 0.02 -13.56 2.04
CA LYS A 100 0.71 -14.84 1.88
C LYS A 100 0.26 -15.80 2.95
N HIS A 101 0.37 -17.02 2.60
CA HIS A 101 0.05 -18.05 3.59
C HIS A 101 0.84 -19.30 3.37
#